data_4bf00452f31749f1a5e135615207df1a
#
_entry.id   4bf00452f31749f1a5e135615207df1a
#
_cell.length_a   1.000
_cell.length_b   1.000
_cell.length_c   1.000
_cell.angle_alpha   90.00
_cell.angle_beta   90.00
_cell.angle_gamma   90.00
#
_symmetry.space_group_name_H-M   'P 1'
#
loop_
_entity.id
_entity.type
_entity.pdbx_description
1 polymer ?
#
loop_
_entity_poly.entity_id
_entity_poly.type
_entity_poly.pdbx_seq_one_letter_code
_entity_poly.pdbx_strand_id
1 'polypeptide(L)'
;MSEVDVKTFATEGNRDLHILYGSQSGNSEGLAEKWQKEATKYGLNPTVHDMDGFDIKSMSGMSRVMIVCSTWGEGEMPDNAEELYEAAVGVGKILTNTHFSICALGDTGYDLFCQSGKDWDKTLQDMGGSRIHDRVDCDVDFEEPAEQWMNGAMSKLACVDNDGKFQADLVDDMVTYSSGNEVEADPEPSVEAGIPQVAAIGAQASMHNVVTRPHQYTGYKQNSYCVKCGKYCFHWHGASPNNPDLYPDYECKDCGYVRKMKVA
;
A
#
# COMPACT_ATOMS: atom_id res chain seq x y z
N MET A 1 16.35 14.11 -16.28
CA MET A 1 16.46 13.46 -14.97
C MET A 1 16.54 11.99 -15.29
N SER A 2 17.58 11.27 -14.84
CA SER A 2 17.69 9.82 -15.08
C SER A 2 16.49 9.15 -14.43
N GLU A 3 15.77 8.37 -15.22
CA GLU A 3 14.72 7.48 -14.74
C GLU A 3 15.35 6.54 -13.70
N VAL A 4 14.87 6.60 -12.48
CA VAL A 4 15.39 5.75 -11.39
C VAL A 4 14.75 4.39 -11.60
N ASP A 5 15.55 3.40 -11.96
CA ASP A 5 15.11 2.02 -12.07
C ASP A 5 14.68 1.51 -10.67
N VAL A 6 13.45 0.98 -10.58
CA VAL A 6 12.87 0.48 -9.33
C VAL A 6 13.73 -0.61 -8.67
N LYS A 7 14.43 -1.41 -9.47
CA LYS A 7 15.30 -2.48 -8.97
C LYS A 7 16.51 -1.91 -8.22
N THR A 8 17.16 -0.91 -8.80
CA THR A 8 18.24 -0.15 -8.14
C THR A 8 17.71 0.55 -6.89
N PHE A 9 16.53 1.20 -7.01
CA PHE A 9 15.90 1.86 -5.88
C PHE A 9 15.59 0.89 -4.72
N ALA A 10 15.10 -0.32 -5.01
CA ALA A 10 14.76 -1.33 -4.00
C ALA A 10 15.97 -1.97 -3.33
N THR A 11 17.18 -1.87 -3.92
CA THR A 11 18.38 -2.54 -3.41
C THR A 11 19.41 -1.59 -2.80
N GLU A 12 19.28 -0.28 -3.02
CA GLU A 12 20.26 0.70 -2.56
C GLU A 12 19.72 1.58 -1.43
N GLY A 13 20.65 2.05 -0.58
CA GLY A 13 20.37 3.00 0.48
C GLY A 13 19.74 2.42 1.73
N ASN A 14 19.13 3.29 2.55
CA ASN A 14 18.43 2.86 3.76
C ASN A 14 17.07 2.24 3.35
N ARG A 15 16.92 0.96 3.67
CA ARG A 15 15.70 0.18 3.39
C ARG A 15 15.02 -0.31 4.66
N ASP A 16 15.39 0.23 5.83
CA ASP A 16 14.85 -0.22 7.10
C ASP A 16 13.35 0.10 7.20
N LEU A 17 12.61 -0.91 7.63
CA LEU A 17 11.18 -0.84 7.95
C LEU A 17 10.99 -1.31 9.39
N HIS A 18 10.34 -0.52 10.20
CA HIS A 18 10.01 -0.87 11.58
C HIS A 18 8.53 -1.22 11.68
N ILE A 19 8.22 -2.43 12.16
CA ILE A 19 6.86 -2.92 12.37
C ILE A 19 6.65 -3.06 13.88
N LEU A 20 5.81 -2.22 14.45
CA LEU A 20 5.49 -2.28 15.88
C LEU A 20 4.14 -2.96 16.07
N TYR A 21 4.02 -3.82 17.06
CA TYR A 21 2.75 -4.46 17.37
C TYR A 21 2.31 -4.24 18.80
N GLY A 22 0.99 -3.97 18.97
CA GLY A 22 0.26 -4.00 20.22
C GLY A 22 -0.80 -5.10 20.17
N SER A 23 -0.70 -6.10 21.04
CA SER A 23 -1.54 -7.29 20.95
C SER A 23 -1.91 -7.85 22.32
N GLN A 24 -3.21 -8.11 22.54
CA GLN A 24 -3.68 -8.81 23.74
C GLN A 24 -3.75 -10.32 23.53
N SER A 25 -4.13 -10.74 22.32
CA SER A 25 -4.40 -12.17 22.00
C SER A 25 -3.40 -12.80 21.03
N GLY A 26 -2.35 -12.06 20.64
CA GLY A 26 -1.33 -12.52 19.67
C GLY A 26 -1.68 -12.27 18.20
N ASN A 27 -2.86 -11.77 17.87
CA ASN A 27 -3.27 -11.56 16.47
C ASN A 27 -2.39 -10.51 15.77
N SER A 28 -2.14 -9.37 16.43
CA SER A 28 -1.27 -8.31 15.86
C SER A 28 0.17 -8.77 15.76
N GLU A 29 0.67 -9.55 16.71
CA GLU A 29 1.99 -10.18 16.67
C GLU A 29 2.13 -11.10 15.46
N GLY A 30 1.17 -12.03 15.26
CA GLY A 30 1.17 -12.93 14.12
C GLY A 30 1.14 -12.22 12.77
N LEU A 31 0.41 -11.11 12.66
CA LEU A 31 0.44 -10.26 11.45
C LEU A 31 1.80 -9.60 11.26
N ALA A 32 2.40 -9.04 12.32
CA ALA A 32 3.70 -8.38 12.25
C ALA A 32 4.80 -9.36 11.78
N GLU A 33 4.81 -10.59 12.31
CA GLU A 33 5.74 -11.64 11.88
C GLU A 33 5.53 -12.07 10.42
N LYS A 34 4.26 -12.18 9.97
CA LYS A 34 3.94 -12.46 8.58
C LYS A 34 4.46 -11.33 7.68
N TRP A 35 4.21 -10.09 8.05
CA TRP A 35 4.60 -8.91 7.29
C TRP A 35 6.11 -8.70 7.25
N GLN A 36 6.85 -9.12 8.27
CA GLN A 36 8.31 -9.15 8.24
C GLN A 36 8.84 -9.96 7.06
N LYS A 37 8.23 -11.11 6.76
CA LYS A 37 8.63 -11.95 5.63
C LYS A 37 8.23 -11.33 4.30
N GLU A 38 7.02 -10.75 4.23
CA GLU A 38 6.52 -10.14 2.99
C GLU A 38 7.29 -8.86 2.60
N ALA A 39 7.74 -8.07 3.57
CA ALA A 39 8.46 -6.82 3.32
C ALA A 39 9.74 -6.99 2.51
N THR A 40 10.40 -8.15 2.62
CA THR A 40 11.63 -8.44 1.85
C THR A 40 11.37 -8.51 0.35
N LYS A 41 10.15 -8.83 -0.09
CA LYS A 41 9.77 -8.82 -1.50
C LYS A 41 9.78 -7.41 -2.10
N TYR A 42 9.63 -6.38 -1.27
CA TYR A 42 9.69 -4.97 -1.62
C TYR A 42 11.11 -4.36 -1.48
N GLY A 43 12.13 -5.21 -1.26
CA GLY A 43 13.48 -4.76 -0.99
C GLY A 43 13.63 -4.02 0.35
N LEU A 44 12.73 -4.24 1.30
CA LEU A 44 12.79 -3.65 2.63
C LEU A 44 13.53 -4.56 3.62
N ASN A 45 14.18 -3.96 4.63
CA ASN A 45 14.83 -4.62 5.76
C ASN A 45 13.94 -4.50 7.00
N PRO A 46 13.01 -5.44 7.23
CA PRO A 46 12.04 -5.31 8.29
C PRO A 46 12.59 -5.71 9.66
N THR A 47 12.27 -4.93 10.67
CA THR A 47 12.46 -5.26 12.09
C THR A 47 11.12 -5.19 12.79
N VAL A 48 10.74 -6.27 13.46
CA VAL A 48 9.53 -6.33 14.28
C VAL A 48 9.87 -5.95 15.72
N HIS A 49 9.04 -5.13 16.33
CA HIS A 49 9.17 -4.64 17.69
C HIS A 49 7.89 -4.92 18.47
N ASP A 50 8.04 -5.56 19.62
CA ASP A 50 7.03 -5.50 20.66
C ASP A 50 6.94 -4.05 21.18
N MET A 51 5.74 -3.56 21.42
CA MET A 51 5.57 -2.25 22.03
C MET A 51 5.96 -2.23 23.51
N ASP A 52 5.95 -3.40 24.18
CA ASP A 52 6.42 -3.50 25.55
C ASP A 52 7.92 -3.17 25.65
N GLY A 53 8.24 -2.25 26.54
CA GLY A 53 9.62 -1.79 26.77
C GLY A 53 10.26 -1.03 25.60
N PHE A 54 9.50 -0.70 24.55
CA PHE A 54 10.02 0.09 23.42
C PHE A 54 10.18 1.57 23.79
N ASP A 55 11.35 2.14 23.51
CA ASP A 55 11.57 3.58 23.75
C ASP A 55 11.00 4.42 22.60
N ILE A 56 9.98 5.23 22.89
CA ILE A 56 9.34 6.13 21.91
C ILE A 56 10.34 7.05 21.21
N LYS A 57 11.41 7.47 21.89
CA LYS A 57 12.44 8.34 21.30
C LYS A 57 13.22 7.67 20.18
N SER A 58 13.29 6.34 20.19
CA SER A 58 13.96 5.56 19.13
C SER A 58 13.25 5.74 17.77
N MET A 59 11.97 6.11 17.77
CA MET A 59 11.24 6.37 16.52
C MET A 59 11.76 7.59 15.75
N SER A 60 12.47 8.51 16.39
CA SER A 60 12.97 9.73 15.74
C SER A 60 13.93 9.49 14.57
N GLY A 61 14.53 8.31 14.49
CA GLY A 61 15.43 7.90 13.40
C GLY A 61 14.78 6.99 12.36
N MET A 62 13.52 6.64 12.52
CA MET A 62 12.81 5.70 11.67
C MET A 62 12.15 6.41 10.49
N SER A 63 12.58 6.10 9.27
CA SER A 63 11.97 6.67 8.06
C SER A 63 10.68 5.99 7.67
N ARG A 64 10.50 4.70 8.04
CA ARG A 64 9.36 3.86 7.64
C ARG A 64 8.85 3.07 8.84
N VAL A 65 7.58 3.29 9.18
CA VAL A 65 6.94 2.67 10.34
C VAL A 65 5.59 2.08 9.92
N MET A 66 5.35 0.84 10.30
CA MET A 66 4.04 0.21 10.29
C MET A 66 3.65 -0.11 11.73
N ILE A 67 2.40 0.15 12.09
CA ILE A 67 1.84 -0.28 13.37
C ILE A 67 0.67 -1.21 13.10
N VAL A 68 0.62 -2.32 13.83
CA VAL A 68 -0.56 -3.15 13.96
C VAL A 68 -0.94 -3.23 15.44
N CYS A 69 -2.14 -2.77 15.76
CA CYS A 69 -2.58 -2.68 17.15
C CYS A 69 -4.03 -3.15 17.30
N SER A 70 -4.25 -4.07 18.22
CA SER A 70 -5.60 -4.50 18.59
C SER A 70 -6.19 -3.54 19.63
N THR A 71 -7.52 -3.49 19.65
CA THR A 71 -8.27 -2.76 20.69
C THR A 71 -8.75 -3.77 21.73
N TRP A 72 -8.59 -3.42 22.99
CA TRP A 72 -8.99 -4.25 24.13
C TRP A 72 -10.10 -3.57 24.94
N GLY A 73 -10.88 -4.38 25.66
CA GLY A 73 -11.93 -3.90 26.57
C GLY A 73 -12.90 -2.91 25.91
N GLU A 74 -13.07 -1.76 26.54
CA GLU A 74 -13.97 -0.68 26.09
C GLU A 74 -13.24 0.39 25.24
N GLY A 75 -12.17 -0.03 24.52
CA GLY A 75 -11.42 0.86 23.63
C GLY A 75 -9.97 1.10 24.06
N GLU A 76 -9.50 0.37 25.07
CA GLU A 76 -8.16 0.53 25.63
C GLU A 76 -7.08 -0.07 24.72
N MET A 77 -5.84 0.40 24.93
CA MET A 77 -4.66 -0.23 24.36
C MET A 77 -4.48 -1.65 24.93
N PRO A 78 -3.92 -2.59 24.16
CA PRO A 78 -3.47 -3.86 24.73
C PRO A 78 -2.34 -3.63 25.73
N ASP A 79 -2.20 -4.52 26.71
CA ASP A 79 -1.26 -4.38 27.84
C ASP A 79 0.16 -4.03 27.41
N ASN A 80 0.65 -4.65 26.32
CA ASN A 80 1.99 -4.40 25.79
C ASN A 80 2.14 -3.07 25.04
N ALA A 81 1.06 -2.33 24.79
CA ALA A 81 1.08 -1.06 24.07
C ALA A 81 0.79 0.17 24.94
N GLU A 82 0.25 -0.03 26.15
CA GLU A 82 -0.24 1.05 27.01
C GLU A 82 0.88 2.02 27.41
N GLU A 83 2.00 1.51 27.94
CA GLU A 83 3.13 2.33 28.38
C GLU A 83 3.74 3.13 27.23
N LEU A 84 3.92 2.48 26.05
CA LEU A 84 4.45 3.16 24.89
C LEU A 84 3.50 4.26 24.40
N TYR A 85 2.19 3.99 24.37
CA TYR A 85 1.20 4.98 23.95
C TYR A 85 1.17 6.18 24.91
N GLU A 86 1.18 5.96 26.21
CA GLU A 86 1.27 7.02 27.20
C GLU A 86 2.52 7.88 27.01
N ALA A 87 3.67 7.25 26.73
CA ALA A 87 4.91 7.96 26.43
C ALA A 87 4.86 8.75 25.12
N ALA A 88 4.10 8.26 24.11
CA ALA A 88 3.92 8.95 22.84
C ALA A 88 3.06 10.21 22.96
N VAL A 89 2.05 10.18 23.83
CA VAL A 89 1.16 11.32 24.07
C VAL A 89 1.97 12.46 24.73
N GLY A 90 2.19 13.54 23.99
CA GLY A 90 2.88 14.72 24.53
C GLY A 90 4.42 14.72 24.38
N VAL A 91 5.02 13.70 23.73
CA VAL A 91 6.48 13.67 23.48
C VAL A 91 6.94 14.78 22.53
N GLY A 92 6.01 15.40 21.80
CA GLY A 92 6.28 16.44 20.82
C GLY A 92 6.59 15.91 19.44
N LYS A 93 7.03 16.80 18.52
CA LYS A 93 7.29 16.45 17.12
C LYS A 93 8.66 15.82 16.95
N ILE A 94 8.74 14.50 16.98
CA ILE A 94 9.98 13.73 16.79
C ILE A 94 10.01 12.96 15.47
N LEU A 95 8.89 12.91 14.70
CA LEU A 95 8.73 12.09 13.49
C LEU A 95 8.75 12.93 12.20
N THR A 96 9.63 13.92 12.10
CA THR A 96 9.62 14.90 10.98
C THR A 96 9.90 14.30 9.61
N ASN A 97 10.57 13.14 9.54
CA ASN A 97 10.91 12.44 8.29
C ASN A 97 10.38 11.00 8.29
N THR A 98 9.42 10.68 9.15
CA THR A 98 8.84 9.35 9.27
C THR A 98 7.57 9.23 8.44
N HIS A 99 7.52 8.23 7.58
CA HIS A 99 6.30 7.81 6.90
C HIS A 99 5.71 6.62 7.63
N PHE A 100 4.40 6.66 7.87
CA PHE A 100 3.75 5.60 8.62
C PHE A 100 2.41 5.17 8.03
N SER A 101 1.95 3.98 8.46
CA SER A 101 0.59 3.52 8.25
C SER A 101 0.18 2.57 9.39
N ILE A 102 -1.13 2.47 9.64
CA ILE A 102 -1.70 1.74 10.78
C ILE A 102 -2.70 0.70 10.31
N CYS A 103 -2.58 -0.52 10.83
CA CYS A 103 -3.62 -1.54 10.79
C CYS A 103 -4.21 -1.68 12.19
N ALA A 104 -5.48 -1.36 12.33
CA ALA A 104 -6.21 -1.46 13.57
C ALA A 104 -7.05 -2.75 13.58
N LEU A 105 -6.96 -3.53 14.65
CA LEU A 105 -7.82 -4.69 14.85
C LEU A 105 -8.84 -4.40 15.95
N GLY A 106 -10.07 -4.83 15.74
CA GLY A 106 -11.15 -4.64 16.70
C GLY A 106 -12.29 -5.62 16.45
N ASP A 107 -13.42 -5.33 17.06
CA ASP A 107 -14.68 -6.04 16.90
C ASP A 107 -15.81 -5.01 16.81
N THR A 108 -16.58 -5.05 15.73
CA THR A 108 -17.72 -4.14 15.50
C THR A 108 -18.87 -4.34 16.49
N GLY A 109 -18.82 -5.39 17.32
CA GLY A 109 -19.74 -5.59 18.42
C GLY A 109 -19.54 -4.58 19.58
N TYR A 110 -18.45 -3.80 19.58
CA TYR A 110 -18.12 -2.82 20.59
C TYR A 110 -18.22 -1.38 20.07
N ASP A 111 -18.68 -0.47 20.92
CA ASP A 111 -18.89 0.94 20.54
C ASP A 111 -17.60 1.65 20.12
N LEU A 112 -16.45 1.28 20.73
CA LEU A 112 -15.14 1.85 20.43
C LEU A 112 -14.31 0.94 19.50
N PHE A 113 -14.95 0.50 18.42
CA PHE A 113 -14.32 -0.32 17.37
C PHE A 113 -13.02 0.28 16.85
N CYS A 114 -11.92 -0.50 16.92
CA CYS A 114 -10.59 -0.11 16.46
C CYS A 114 -10.03 1.18 17.09
N GLN A 115 -10.43 1.50 18.32
CA GLN A 115 -10.06 2.78 18.95
C GLN A 115 -8.55 2.92 19.13
N SER A 116 -7.85 1.89 19.59
CA SER A 116 -6.39 1.91 19.78
C SER A 116 -5.64 2.29 18.50
N GLY A 117 -6.04 1.71 17.36
CA GLY A 117 -5.43 2.07 16.08
C GLY A 117 -5.75 3.50 15.63
N LYS A 118 -6.97 3.99 15.92
CA LYS A 118 -7.36 5.39 15.67
C LYS A 118 -6.52 6.36 16.48
N ASP A 119 -6.26 6.01 17.72
CA ASP A 119 -5.48 6.82 18.65
C ASP A 119 -4.01 6.84 18.25
N TRP A 120 -3.43 5.71 17.86
CA TRP A 120 -2.07 5.64 17.29
C TRP A 120 -1.95 6.49 16.03
N ASP A 121 -2.91 6.38 15.12
CA ASP A 121 -2.92 7.10 13.85
C ASP A 121 -2.91 8.62 14.05
N LYS A 122 -3.71 9.10 14.98
CA LYS A 122 -3.73 10.51 15.37
C LYS A 122 -2.42 10.92 16.05
N THR A 123 -1.94 10.12 17.00
CA THR A 123 -0.76 10.44 17.81
C THR A 123 0.49 10.52 16.92
N LEU A 124 0.71 9.60 15.98
CA LEU A 124 1.86 9.69 15.07
C LEU A 124 1.79 10.93 14.17
N GLN A 125 0.60 11.37 13.74
CA GLN A 125 0.46 12.64 13.03
C GLN A 125 0.81 13.83 13.91
N ASP A 126 0.32 13.86 15.16
CA ASP A 126 0.62 14.93 16.11
C ASP A 126 2.14 14.98 16.42
N MET A 127 2.81 13.84 16.43
CA MET A 127 4.27 13.71 16.53
C MET A 127 5.03 14.16 15.27
N GLY A 128 4.34 14.53 14.20
CA GLY A 128 4.92 15.07 12.96
C GLY A 128 5.13 14.03 11.86
N GLY A 129 4.71 12.79 12.04
CA GLY A 129 4.78 11.74 11.04
C GLY A 129 3.83 11.98 9.85
N SER A 130 4.21 11.49 8.69
CA SER A 130 3.44 11.56 7.44
C SER A 130 2.73 10.24 7.20
N ARG A 131 1.39 10.22 7.26
CA ARG A 131 0.62 9.04 6.87
C ARG A 131 0.76 8.82 5.36
N ILE A 132 1.41 7.73 4.96
CA ILE A 132 1.65 7.42 3.55
C ILE A 132 0.54 6.56 2.94
N HIS A 133 -0.15 5.80 3.76
CA HIS A 133 -1.29 4.96 3.39
C HIS A 133 -2.37 5.08 4.46
N ASP A 134 -3.63 5.10 4.03
CA ASP A 134 -4.74 5.26 4.96
C ASP A 134 -4.79 4.06 5.93
N ARG A 135 -5.18 4.33 7.19
CA ARG A 135 -5.41 3.28 8.19
C ARG A 135 -6.51 2.33 7.70
N VAL A 136 -6.37 1.05 8.01
CA VAL A 136 -7.45 0.08 7.92
C VAL A 136 -7.98 -0.24 9.32
N ASP A 137 -9.29 -0.30 9.46
CA ASP A 137 -9.98 -0.77 10.65
C ASP A 137 -10.57 -2.16 10.33
N CYS A 138 -9.99 -3.20 10.91
CA CYS A 138 -10.33 -4.60 10.65
C CYS A 138 -11.23 -5.14 11.77
N ASP A 139 -12.31 -5.82 11.37
CA ASP A 139 -13.19 -6.57 12.27
C ASP A 139 -12.57 -7.95 12.61
N VAL A 140 -13.33 -8.83 13.23
CA VAL A 140 -12.91 -10.17 13.65
C VAL A 140 -12.35 -11.02 12.53
N ASP A 141 -12.82 -10.86 11.30
CA ASP A 141 -12.31 -11.50 10.08
C ASP A 141 -11.23 -10.61 9.42
N PHE A 142 -10.14 -10.38 10.15
CA PHE A 142 -9.14 -9.37 9.81
C PHE A 142 -8.11 -9.80 8.76
N GLU A 143 -7.94 -11.08 8.48
CA GLU A 143 -6.80 -11.60 7.70
C GLU A 143 -6.74 -11.02 6.29
N GLU A 144 -7.86 -11.06 5.56
CA GLU A 144 -7.92 -10.56 4.18
C GLU A 144 -7.79 -9.04 4.11
N PRO A 145 -8.57 -8.23 4.86
CA PRO A 145 -8.41 -6.78 4.83
C PRO A 145 -7.03 -6.31 5.31
N ALA A 146 -6.43 -6.97 6.32
CA ALA A 146 -5.09 -6.65 6.78
C ALA A 146 -4.02 -6.96 5.71
N GLU A 147 -4.17 -8.06 4.96
CA GLU A 147 -3.26 -8.41 3.87
C GLU A 147 -3.36 -7.43 2.69
N GLN A 148 -4.57 -7.06 2.30
CA GLN A 148 -4.79 -6.06 1.26
C GLN A 148 -4.17 -4.71 1.63
N TRP A 149 -4.39 -4.26 2.87
CA TRP A 149 -3.81 -3.04 3.39
C TRP A 149 -2.27 -3.12 3.44
N MET A 150 -1.71 -4.21 3.93
CA MET A 150 -0.28 -4.44 4.01
C MET A 150 0.40 -4.25 2.65
N ASN A 151 -0.14 -4.85 1.58
CA ASN A 151 0.39 -4.72 0.22
C ASN A 151 0.40 -3.24 -0.23
N GLY A 152 -0.67 -2.49 0.05
CA GLY A 152 -0.76 -1.07 -0.26
C GLY A 152 0.19 -0.20 0.57
N ALA A 153 0.35 -0.50 1.85
CA ALA A 153 1.27 0.22 2.74
C ALA A 153 2.73 -0.04 2.37
N MET A 154 3.10 -1.31 2.16
CA MET A 154 4.48 -1.70 1.84
C MET A 154 4.94 -1.16 0.50
N SER A 155 4.10 -1.22 -0.55
CA SER A 155 4.45 -0.68 -1.85
C SER A 155 4.79 0.82 -1.80
N LYS A 156 4.08 1.59 -0.97
CA LYS A 156 4.34 3.01 -0.77
C LYS A 156 5.54 3.28 0.13
N LEU A 157 5.65 2.57 1.26
CA LEU A 157 6.79 2.70 2.17
C LEU A 157 8.10 2.33 1.48
N ALA A 158 8.08 1.31 0.60
CA ALA A 158 9.23 0.94 -0.20
C ALA A 158 9.65 2.04 -1.19
N CYS A 159 8.75 2.95 -1.57
CA CYS A 159 9.04 4.09 -2.43
C CYS A 159 9.45 5.37 -1.68
N VAL A 160 9.82 5.28 -0.41
CA VAL A 160 10.46 6.38 0.32
C VAL A 160 11.95 6.31 0.10
N ASP A 161 12.57 7.40 -0.35
CA ASP A 161 14.01 7.49 -0.60
C ASP A 161 14.84 7.76 0.67
N ASN A 162 16.17 7.88 0.50
CA ASN A 162 17.09 8.10 1.62
C ASN A 162 16.93 9.48 2.29
N ASP A 163 16.36 10.43 1.58
CA ASP A 163 16.08 11.79 2.09
C ASP A 163 14.71 11.84 2.79
N GLY A 164 14.01 10.70 2.89
CA GLY A 164 12.68 10.61 3.47
C GLY A 164 11.59 11.16 2.55
N LYS A 165 11.84 11.27 1.24
CA LYS A 165 10.86 11.76 0.28
C LYS A 165 10.14 10.59 -0.40
N PHE A 166 8.82 10.66 -0.46
CA PHE A 166 7.99 9.68 -1.13
C PHE A 166 8.01 9.87 -2.65
N GLN A 167 8.35 8.82 -3.39
CA GLN A 167 8.42 8.77 -4.85
C GLN A 167 7.17 8.08 -5.40
N ALA A 168 6.08 8.83 -5.57
CA ALA A 168 4.78 8.29 -5.93
C ALA A 168 4.75 7.59 -7.30
N ASP A 169 5.61 8.02 -8.22
CA ASP A 169 5.67 7.49 -9.59
C ASP A 169 6.26 6.07 -9.64
N LEU A 170 6.97 5.65 -8.59
CA LEU A 170 7.57 4.30 -8.50
C LEU A 170 6.63 3.23 -7.90
N VAL A 171 5.45 3.60 -7.42
CA VAL A 171 4.59 2.66 -6.68
C VAL A 171 4.12 1.49 -7.53
N ASP A 172 3.72 1.74 -8.76
CA ASP A 172 3.23 0.68 -9.66
C ASP A 172 4.37 -0.28 -10.05
N ASP A 173 5.57 0.24 -10.29
CA ASP A 173 6.77 -0.56 -10.57
C ASP A 173 7.20 -1.36 -9.34
N MET A 174 7.07 -0.79 -8.13
CA MET A 174 7.35 -1.49 -6.89
C MET A 174 6.39 -2.66 -6.63
N VAL A 175 5.11 -2.51 -6.95
CA VAL A 175 4.13 -3.61 -6.90
C VAL A 175 4.52 -4.72 -7.89
N THR A 176 4.94 -4.35 -9.09
CA THR A 176 5.41 -5.30 -10.10
C THR A 176 6.67 -6.04 -9.64
N TYR A 177 7.64 -5.29 -9.12
CA TYR A 177 8.89 -5.82 -8.55
C TYR A 177 8.63 -6.82 -7.42
N SER A 178 7.75 -6.47 -6.45
CA SER A 178 7.43 -7.34 -5.30
C SER A 178 6.75 -8.64 -5.70
N SER A 179 6.09 -8.67 -6.86
CA SER A 179 5.45 -9.87 -7.40
C SER A 179 6.42 -10.82 -8.11
N GLY A 180 7.73 -10.48 -8.18
CA GLY A 180 8.75 -11.24 -8.88
C GLY A 180 8.67 -11.17 -10.41
N ASN A 181 7.86 -10.26 -10.94
CA ASN A 181 7.79 -9.98 -12.37
C ASN A 181 8.91 -8.99 -12.74
N GLU A 182 9.51 -9.18 -13.91
CA GLU A 182 10.46 -8.18 -14.43
C GLU A 182 9.69 -6.90 -14.78
N VAL A 183 10.18 -5.77 -14.31
CA VAL A 183 9.73 -4.46 -14.75
C VAL A 183 10.28 -4.30 -16.16
N GLU A 184 9.41 -4.32 -17.18
CA GLU A 184 9.83 -4.01 -18.55
C GLU A 184 10.31 -2.55 -18.56
N ALA A 185 11.60 -2.34 -18.83
CA ALA A 185 12.10 -1.01 -19.10
C ALA A 185 11.38 -0.47 -20.34
N ASP A 186 10.80 0.72 -20.25
CA ASP A 186 10.26 1.41 -21.41
C ASP A 186 11.36 1.49 -22.48
N PRO A 187 11.09 1.07 -23.74
CA PRO A 187 12.08 1.16 -24.79
C PRO A 187 12.45 2.64 -24.97
N GLU A 188 13.74 2.95 -24.84
CA GLU A 188 14.26 4.27 -25.17
C GLU A 188 13.68 4.73 -26.52
N PRO A 189 13.24 5.98 -26.66
CA PRO A 189 12.79 6.48 -27.94
C PRO A 189 13.99 6.48 -28.91
N SER A 190 14.02 5.52 -29.82
CA SER A 190 14.98 5.48 -30.90
C SER A 190 14.77 6.70 -31.80
N VAL A 191 15.70 7.65 -31.70
CA VAL A 191 15.74 8.79 -32.60
C VAL A 191 16.29 8.31 -33.94
N GLU A 192 15.44 7.76 -34.79
CA GLU A 192 15.76 7.63 -36.21
C GLU A 192 15.10 8.75 -36.99
N ALA A 193 15.94 9.68 -37.39
CA ALA A 193 15.60 10.63 -38.43
C ALA A 193 15.56 9.91 -39.80
N GLY A 194 14.38 9.75 -40.37
CA GLY A 194 14.20 9.17 -41.69
C GLY A 194 12.89 9.60 -42.32
N ILE A 195 13.00 10.38 -43.38
CA ILE A 195 12.03 11.08 -44.22
C ILE A 195 10.97 10.10 -44.81
N PRO A 196 9.71 10.55 -45.04
CA PRO A 196 8.59 9.71 -45.44
C PRO A 196 8.62 9.35 -46.91
N GLN A 197 8.47 8.08 -47.25
CA GLN A 197 7.99 7.68 -48.58
C GLN A 197 6.57 7.13 -48.47
N VAL A 198 5.67 7.86 -49.13
CA VAL A 198 4.31 7.42 -49.42
C VAL A 198 4.29 6.25 -50.38
N ALA A 199 3.71 5.15 -50.00
CA ALA A 199 3.17 4.20 -50.96
C ALA A 199 1.88 3.61 -50.39
N ALA A 200 0.79 3.90 -51.09
CA ALA A 200 -0.51 3.26 -50.88
C ALA A 200 -0.42 1.78 -51.28
N ILE A 201 -1.14 0.93 -50.53
CA ILE A 201 -2.08 -0.09 -51.05
C ILE A 201 -2.51 -1.01 -49.88
N GLY A 202 -3.77 -0.97 -49.62
CA GLY A 202 -4.73 -1.95 -49.14
C GLY A 202 -4.25 -3.19 -48.41
N ALA A 203 -4.50 -3.21 -47.09
CA ALA A 203 -4.81 -4.43 -46.38
C ALA A 203 -5.77 -4.09 -45.23
N GLN A 204 -6.82 -4.85 -45.14
CA GLN A 204 -7.90 -4.75 -44.19
C GLN A 204 -7.35 -4.70 -42.77
N ALA A 205 -7.44 -3.52 -42.16
CA ALA A 205 -7.28 -3.38 -40.73
C ALA A 205 -8.48 -4.07 -40.09
N SER A 206 -8.23 -5.18 -39.45
CA SER A 206 -9.13 -5.74 -38.44
C SER A 206 -9.34 -4.65 -37.40
N MET A 207 -10.53 -4.06 -37.42
CA MET A 207 -10.96 -3.15 -36.38
C MET A 207 -10.99 -3.92 -35.07
N HIS A 208 -9.98 -3.76 -34.26
CA HIS A 208 -10.14 -4.03 -32.85
C HIS A 208 -11.13 -2.99 -32.36
N ASN A 209 -12.36 -3.43 -32.15
CA ASN A 209 -13.39 -2.65 -31.51
C ASN A 209 -12.81 -2.13 -30.18
N VAL A 210 -12.53 -0.85 -30.16
CA VAL A 210 -12.45 -0.10 -28.91
C VAL A 210 -13.85 -0.22 -28.31
N VAL A 211 -14.03 -1.13 -27.40
CA VAL A 211 -15.27 -1.27 -26.65
C VAL A 211 -15.35 -0.04 -25.76
N THR A 212 -15.98 0.99 -26.30
CA THR A 212 -16.50 2.10 -25.51
C THR A 212 -17.43 1.46 -24.49
N ARG A 213 -17.09 1.56 -23.22
CA ARG A 213 -17.74 1.02 -22.04
C ARG A 213 -19.22 0.80 -22.22
N PRO A 214 -19.67 -0.43 -22.25
CA PRO A 214 -21.07 -0.69 -22.24
C PRO A 214 -21.62 -0.47 -20.84
N HIS A 215 -22.68 0.29 -20.73
CA HIS A 215 -23.54 0.36 -19.55
C HIS A 215 -24.19 -0.99 -19.16
N GLN A 216 -23.74 -2.09 -19.75
CA GLN A 216 -24.36 -3.39 -19.69
C GLN A 216 -23.55 -4.48 -18.98
N TYR A 217 -22.39 -4.13 -18.38
CA TYR A 217 -21.65 -5.13 -17.62
C TYR A 217 -22.29 -5.35 -16.25
N THR A 218 -22.84 -6.53 -16.04
CA THR A 218 -23.13 -7.08 -14.71
C THR A 218 -21.81 -7.50 -14.05
N GLY A 219 -20.92 -6.54 -13.81
CA GLY A 219 -19.67 -6.80 -13.12
C GLY A 219 -19.86 -6.76 -11.61
N TYR A 220 -19.01 -7.45 -10.90
CA TYR A 220 -18.95 -7.36 -9.45
C TYR A 220 -18.42 -5.99 -9.04
N LYS A 221 -19.14 -5.32 -8.13
CA LYS A 221 -18.56 -4.21 -7.39
C LYS A 221 -17.67 -4.80 -6.31
N GLN A 222 -16.41 -4.54 -6.38
CA GLN A 222 -15.50 -4.87 -5.30
C GLN A 222 -14.98 -3.59 -4.66
N ASN A 223 -15.01 -3.58 -3.33
CA ASN A 223 -14.39 -2.52 -2.56
C ASN A 223 -12.91 -2.88 -2.41
N SER A 224 -12.02 -2.01 -2.83
CA SER A 224 -10.59 -2.19 -2.63
C SER A 224 -9.88 -0.86 -2.66
N TYR A 225 -8.62 -0.85 -2.19
CA TYR A 225 -7.79 0.34 -2.26
C TYR A 225 -7.30 0.55 -3.69
N CYS A 226 -7.43 1.79 -4.17
CA CYS A 226 -6.86 2.19 -5.43
C CYS A 226 -5.34 2.33 -5.27
N VAL A 227 -4.56 1.60 -6.07
CA VAL A 227 -3.09 1.65 -6.03
C VAL A 227 -2.54 3.03 -6.34
N LYS A 228 -3.26 3.86 -7.10
CA LYS A 228 -2.81 5.21 -7.47
C LYS A 228 -3.13 6.27 -6.42
N CYS A 229 -4.36 6.31 -5.90
CA CYS A 229 -4.75 7.35 -4.95
C CYS A 229 -4.80 6.88 -3.50
N GLY A 230 -4.64 5.58 -3.24
CA GLY A 230 -4.66 4.98 -1.90
C GLY A 230 -5.99 5.03 -1.18
N LYS A 231 -7.06 5.50 -1.83
CA LYS A 231 -8.39 5.57 -1.24
C LYS A 231 -9.11 4.26 -1.37
N TYR A 232 -9.85 3.90 -0.34
CA TYR A 232 -10.80 2.80 -0.41
C TYR A 232 -11.99 3.25 -1.25
N CYS A 233 -12.18 2.61 -2.38
CA CYS A 233 -13.22 3.00 -3.31
C CYS A 233 -13.81 1.80 -4.05
N PHE A 234 -14.95 2.03 -4.68
CA PHE A 234 -15.61 1.02 -5.49
C PHE A 234 -14.90 0.87 -6.83
N HIS A 235 -14.58 -0.35 -7.17
CA HIS A 235 -14.02 -0.72 -8.46
C HIS A 235 -15.02 -1.60 -9.20
N TRP A 236 -15.02 -1.52 -10.51
CA TRP A 236 -15.77 -2.44 -11.33
C TRP A 236 -14.84 -3.55 -11.80
N HIS A 237 -15.15 -4.77 -11.41
CA HIS A 237 -14.62 -5.96 -12.08
C HIS A 237 -15.76 -6.52 -12.91
N GLY A 238 -15.61 -6.65 -14.21
CA GLY A 238 -16.60 -7.28 -15.03
C GLY A 238 -15.94 -8.33 -15.92
N ALA A 239 -16.34 -9.58 -15.80
CA ALA A 239 -16.24 -10.51 -16.90
C ALA A 239 -17.57 -10.41 -17.65
N SER A 240 -17.53 -10.32 -18.98
CA SER A 240 -18.75 -10.51 -19.76
C SER A 240 -19.24 -11.96 -19.54
N PRO A 241 -20.49 -12.21 -19.14
CA PRO A 241 -20.99 -13.56 -18.99
C PRO A 241 -20.90 -14.38 -20.28
N ASN A 242 -20.82 -13.70 -21.43
CA ASN A 242 -20.80 -14.29 -22.75
C ASN A 242 -19.40 -14.33 -23.39
N ASN A 243 -18.38 -13.75 -22.75
CA ASN A 243 -17.01 -13.80 -23.22
C ASN A 243 -16.05 -13.72 -22.03
N PRO A 244 -15.64 -14.87 -21.46
CA PRO A 244 -14.77 -14.93 -20.30
C PRO A 244 -13.36 -14.37 -20.57
N ASP A 245 -12.97 -14.17 -21.82
CA ASP A 245 -11.68 -13.62 -22.22
C ASP A 245 -11.65 -12.08 -22.27
N LEU A 246 -12.80 -11.43 -22.11
CA LEU A 246 -12.93 -9.98 -22.01
C LEU A 246 -12.96 -9.57 -20.54
N TYR A 247 -11.81 -9.32 -19.98
CA TYR A 247 -11.67 -8.70 -18.66
C TYR A 247 -11.81 -7.18 -18.82
N PRO A 248 -12.74 -6.55 -18.12
CA PRO A 248 -12.87 -5.11 -18.16
C PRO A 248 -11.70 -4.47 -17.45
N ASP A 249 -11.29 -3.33 -17.95
CA ASP A 249 -10.37 -2.46 -17.28
C ASP A 249 -10.92 -2.07 -15.89
N TYR A 250 -10.06 -2.15 -14.91
CA TYR A 250 -10.33 -1.75 -13.55
C TYR A 250 -10.27 -0.22 -13.44
N GLU A 251 -11.33 0.44 -13.04
CA GLU A 251 -11.38 1.89 -12.91
C GLU A 251 -11.66 2.33 -11.48
N CYS A 252 -10.78 3.15 -10.92
CA CYS A 252 -11.00 3.80 -9.66
C CYS A 252 -12.04 4.92 -9.80
N LYS A 253 -13.10 4.89 -9.00
CA LYS A 253 -14.18 5.88 -9.07
C LYS A 253 -13.79 7.26 -8.53
N ASP A 254 -12.78 7.31 -7.66
CA ASP A 254 -12.34 8.58 -7.07
C ASP A 254 -11.36 9.35 -7.94
N CYS A 255 -10.37 8.67 -8.53
CA CYS A 255 -9.31 9.34 -9.29
C CYS A 255 -9.30 9.01 -10.78
N GLY A 256 -10.18 8.14 -11.26
CA GLY A 256 -10.28 7.74 -12.67
C GLY A 256 -9.12 6.88 -13.17
N TYR A 257 -8.26 6.38 -12.26
CA TYR A 257 -7.17 5.49 -12.65
C TYR A 257 -7.69 4.19 -13.25
N VAL A 258 -7.19 3.84 -14.42
CA VAL A 258 -7.57 2.62 -15.15
C VAL A 258 -6.36 1.69 -15.20
N ARG A 259 -6.49 0.50 -14.61
CA ARG A 259 -5.50 -0.56 -14.72
C ARG A 259 -5.94 -1.56 -15.77
N LYS A 260 -5.12 -1.75 -16.79
CA LYS A 260 -5.35 -2.81 -17.79
C LYS A 260 -4.90 -4.15 -17.23
N MET A 261 -5.80 -5.11 -17.16
CA MET A 261 -5.43 -6.49 -16.82
C MET A 261 -4.83 -7.13 -18.07
N LYS A 262 -3.56 -7.52 -18.03
CA LYS A 262 -2.98 -8.40 -19.06
C LYS A 262 -3.62 -9.78 -18.89
N VAL A 263 -4.21 -10.29 -19.94
CA VAL A 263 -4.59 -11.70 -20.02
C VAL A 263 -3.31 -12.47 -20.24
N ALA A 264 -3.03 -13.44 -19.36
CA ALA A 264 -1.90 -14.34 -19.50
C ALA A 264 -2.12 -15.33 -20.65
#